data_43fa3db6129663456eed28ca2ceae5ae
#
_entry.id   43fa3db6129663456eed28ca2ceae5ae
#
_cell.length_a   1.000
_cell.length_b   1.000
_cell.length_c   1.000
_cell.angle_alpha   90.00
_cell.angle_beta   90.00
_cell.angle_gamma   90.00
#
_symmetry.space_group_name_H-M   'P 1'
#
loop_
_entity.id
_entity.type
_entity.pdbx_description
1 polymer ?
#
loop_
_entity_poly.entity_id
_entity_poly.type
_entity_poly.pdbx_seq_one_letter_code
_entity_poly.pdbx_strand_id
1 'polypeptide(L)'
;TITSQLVSFNLSKIAPLILLVGVVVMMFTKKEKVRKVAEVVVGFGILFVGLSTMSQAMANMKNEPQVVNLLMSLKNPFLATLMGFALTAIIQSSSVTVSIVLLLANQDLLPLPITLYIILGCNIGACATAMLASMTGKKDAKRAALIHLLFNIIGTVIIYIALFVAGDQIVELIKSISADNGRFVANAHTLIKIAQVIMLFPFTGWLVKMTYLIVPGEDQKVGYRESYQLKYIGDKVVFNPATAVVEVIKELERMASLAEENLNRAMNALITLDEEDIEEVYEVEKN
;
A
#
# COMPACT_ATOMS: atom_id res chain seq x y z
N THR A 1 -8.42 -1.56 -5.09
CA THR A 1 -9.65 -1.82 -5.89
C THR A 1 -10.78 -2.41 -5.05
N ILE A 2 -10.54 -3.45 -4.25
CA ILE A 2 -11.57 -4.05 -3.38
C ILE A 2 -12.18 -3.00 -2.46
N THR A 3 -11.36 -2.15 -1.83
CA THR A 3 -11.84 -1.05 -0.97
C THR A 3 -12.76 -0.10 -1.73
N SER A 4 -12.41 0.28 -2.97
CA SER A 4 -13.25 1.16 -3.80
C SER A 4 -14.59 0.51 -4.13
N GLN A 5 -14.61 -0.81 -4.38
CA GLN A 5 -15.85 -1.57 -4.59
C GLN A 5 -16.71 -1.60 -3.32
N LEU A 6 -16.10 -1.84 -2.16
CA LEU A 6 -16.81 -1.81 -0.88
C LEU A 6 -17.38 -0.41 -0.58
N VAL A 7 -16.60 0.64 -0.78
CA VAL A 7 -17.03 2.04 -0.57
C VAL A 7 -18.19 2.42 -1.48
N SER A 8 -18.25 1.88 -2.70
CA SER A 8 -19.33 2.15 -3.64
C SER A 8 -20.67 1.53 -3.24
N PHE A 9 -20.69 0.54 -2.32
CA PHE A 9 -21.92 0.07 -1.70
C PHE A 9 -22.39 1.08 -0.64
N ASN A 10 -23.31 1.93 -0.91
CA ASN A 10 -23.80 2.98 -0.02
C ASN A 10 -24.38 2.40 1.31
N LEU A 11 -23.50 1.90 2.19
CA LEU A 11 -23.85 1.33 3.48
C LEU A 11 -23.92 2.38 4.61
N SER A 12 -23.84 3.66 4.27
CA SER A 12 -23.81 4.76 5.23
C SER A 12 -24.98 4.77 6.22
N LYS A 13 -26.17 4.34 5.76
CA LYS A 13 -27.38 4.30 6.61
C LYS A 13 -27.30 3.25 7.73
N ILE A 14 -26.65 2.11 7.48
CA ILE A 14 -26.55 1.01 8.43
C ILE A 14 -25.21 0.99 9.19
N ALA A 15 -24.26 1.82 8.77
CA ALA A 15 -22.93 1.89 9.35
C ALA A 15 -22.93 2.15 10.88
N PRO A 16 -23.74 3.08 11.44
CA PRO A 16 -23.80 3.27 12.87
C PRO A 16 -24.28 2.03 13.64
N LEU A 17 -25.21 1.26 13.05
CA LEU A 17 -25.70 0.01 13.63
C LEU A 17 -24.63 -1.07 13.61
N ILE A 18 -23.90 -1.20 12.49
CA ILE A 18 -22.77 -2.14 12.35
C ILE A 18 -21.71 -1.82 13.41
N LEU A 19 -21.38 -0.53 13.57
CA LEU A 19 -20.41 -0.06 14.55
C LEU A 19 -20.87 -0.40 15.99
N LEU A 20 -22.12 -0.09 16.30
CA LEU A 20 -22.70 -0.38 17.62
C LEU A 20 -22.62 -1.88 17.96
N VAL A 21 -23.07 -2.73 17.04
CA VAL A 21 -23.03 -4.20 17.22
C VAL A 21 -21.59 -4.69 17.40
N GLY A 22 -20.66 -4.21 16.57
CA GLY A 22 -19.25 -4.57 16.69
C GLY A 22 -18.65 -4.19 18.05
N VAL A 23 -18.92 -2.97 18.54
CA VAL A 23 -18.44 -2.49 19.84
C VAL A 23 -19.04 -3.31 20.98
N VAL A 24 -20.35 -3.56 20.96
CA VAL A 24 -21.02 -4.36 21.98
C VAL A 24 -20.43 -5.77 22.04
N VAL A 25 -20.29 -6.44 20.89
CA VAL A 25 -19.68 -7.78 20.84
C VAL A 25 -18.24 -7.75 21.35
N MET A 26 -17.44 -6.75 20.96
CA MET A 26 -16.06 -6.60 21.40
C MET A 26 -15.93 -6.41 22.92
N MET A 27 -16.86 -5.66 23.54
CA MET A 27 -16.86 -5.39 24.99
C MET A 27 -17.26 -6.62 25.82
N PHE A 28 -18.23 -7.40 25.35
CA PHE A 28 -18.82 -8.48 26.17
C PHE A 28 -18.25 -9.86 25.84
N THR A 29 -17.51 -10.06 24.74
CA THR A 29 -16.96 -11.35 24.40
C THR A 29 -15.65 -11.65 25.13
N LYS A 30 -15.54 -12.90 25.65
CA LYS A 30 -14.30 -13.44 26.22
C LYS A 30 -13.52 -14.31 25.22
N LYS A 31 -14.12 -14.62 24.07
CA LYS A 31 -13.50 -15.48 23.05
C LYS A 31 -12.64 -14.65 22.12
N GLU A 32 -11.33 -14.88 22.09
CA GLU A 32 -10.36 -14.11 21.29
C GLU A 32 -10.71 -14.08 19.79
N LYS A 33 -11.14 -15.23 19.21
CA LYS A 33 -11.54 -15.27 17.79
C LYS A 33 -12.75 -14.37 17.50
N VAL A 34 -13.73 -14.36 18.39
CA VAL A 34 -14.93 -13.50 18.23
C VAL A 34 -14.56 -12.03 18.40
N ARG A 35 -13.65 -11.73 19.31
CA ARG A 35 -13.13 -10.36 19.50
C ARG A 35 -12.42 -9.84 18.26
N LYS A 36 -11.55 -10.64 17.64
CA LYS A 36 -10.86 -10.27 16.39
C LYS A 36 -11.85 -10.02 15.25
N VAL A 37 -12.90 -10.82 15.13
CA VAL A 37 -13.97 -10.57 14.14
C VAL A 37 -14.72 -9.28 14.47
N ALA A 38 -15.05 -9.04 15.74
CA ALA A 38 -15.71 -7.81 16.16
C ALA A 38 -14.85 -6.56 15.88
N GLU A 39 -13.53 -6.63 16.07
CA GLU A 39 -12.59 -5.56 15.72
C GLU A 39 -12.64 -5.22 14.22
N VAL A 40 -12.73 -6.22 13.35
CA VAL A 40 -12.92 -6.01 11.90
C VAL A 40 -14.25 -5.34 11.61
N VAL A 41 -15.34 -5.79 12.28
CA VAL A 41 -16.68 -5.19 12.12
C VAL A 41 -16.69 -3.74 12.60
N VAL A 42 -16.04 -3.43 13.71
CA VAL A 42 -15.88 -2.06 14.22
C VAL A 42 -15.11 -1.20 13.22
N GLY A 43 -13.96 -1.69 12.71
CA GLY A 43 -13.17 -0.97 11.71
C GLY A 43 -13.99 -0.67 10.45
N PHE A 44 -14.79 -1.64 9.99
CA PHE A 44 -15.70 -1.47 8.87
C PHE A 44 -16.79 -0.42 9.16
N GLY A 45 -17.38 -0.45 10.35
CA GLY A 45 -18.34 0.55 10.81
C GLY A 45 -17.76 1.97 10.82
N ILE A 46 -16.55 2.14 11.41
CA ILE A 46 -15.84 3.43 11.44
C ILE A 46 -15.57 3.96 10.04
N LEU A 47 -15.13 3.09 9.11
CA LEU A 47 -14.87 3.46 7.73
C LEU A 47 -16.12 4.06 7.07
N PHE A 48 -17.28 3.41 7.19
CA PHE A 48 -18.51 3.91 6.57
C PHE A 48 -19.11 5.12 7.26
N VAL A 49 -18.95 5.26 8.57
CA VAL A 49 -19.30 6.49 9.28
C VAL A 49 -18.44 7.66 8.78
N GLY A 50 -17.13 7.45 8.66
CA GLY A 50 -16.21 8.45 8.10
C GLY A 50 -16.57 8.84 6.66
N LEU A 51 -16.89 7.86 5.81
CA LEU A 51 -17.35 8.12 4.42
C LEU A 51 -18.67 8.91 4.40
N SER A 52 -19.60 8.62 5.31
CA SER A 52 -20.84 9.39 5.44
C SER A 52 -20.58 10.85 5.81
N THR A 53 -19.68 11.07 6.77
CA THR A 53 -19.27 12.42 7.20
C THR A 53 -18.60 13.17 6.05
N MET A 54 -17.70 12.51 5.31
CA MET A 54 -17.07 13.09 4.11
C MET A 54 -18.11 13.43 3.04
N SER A 55 -19.07 12.54 2.78
CA SER A 55 -20.14 12.77 1.81
C SER A 55 -20.99 13.99 2.16
N GLN A 56 -21.32 14.16 3.45
CA GLN A 56 -22.06 15.34 3.92
C GLN A 56 -21.25 16.63 3.76
N ALA A 57 -19.96 16.60 4.10
CA ALA A 57 -19.08 17.75 3.91
C ALA A 57 -18.99 18.15 2.42
N MET A 58 -18.87 17.16 1.51
CA MET A 58 -18.82 17.41 0.07
C MET A 58 -20.15 17.91 -0.48
N ALA A 59 -21.29 17.46 0.05
CA ALA A 59 -22.60 17.99 -0.33
C ALA A 59 -22.71 19.49 -0.01
N ASN A 60 -22.13 19.93 1.11
CA ASN A 60 -22.07 21.36 1.44
C ASN A 60 -21.17 22.14 0.47
N MET A 61 -20.06 21.53 0.01
CA MET A 61 -19.16 22.16 -0.98
C MET A 61 -19.85 22.44 -2.32
N LYS A 62 -20.92 21.71 -2.66
CA LYS A 62 -21.72 21.95 -3.87
C LYS A 62 -22.35 23.35 -3.89
N ASN A 63 -22.54 23.96 -2.73
CA ASN A 63 -23.12 25.29 -2.60
C ASN A 63 -22.07 26.41 -2.67
N GLU A 64 -20.77 26.07 -2.73
CA GLU A 64 -19.68 27.02 -2.81
C GLU A 64 -19.25 27.24 -4.26
N PRO A 65 -19.60 28.39 -4.92
CA PRO A 65 -19.33 28.61 -6.32
C PRO A 65 -17.83 28.52 -6.69
N GLN A 66 -16.95 28.89 -5.77
CA GLN A 66 -15.49 28.84 -5.98
C GLN A 66 -15.01 27.39 -6.12
N VAL A 67 -15.51 26.48 -5.26
CA VAL A 67 -15.17 25.05 -5.28
C VAL A 67 -15.72 24.39 -6.54
N VAL A 68 -16.99 24.65 -6.87
CA VAL A 68 -17.63 24.10 -8.08
C VAL A 68 -16.87 24.56 -9.33
N ASN A 69 -16.56 25.86 -9.45
CA ASN A 69 -15.80 26.39 -10.58
C ASN A 69 -14.39 25.79 -10.67
N LEU A 70 -13.71 25.59 -9.55
CA LEU A 70 -12.39 24.95 -9.51
C LEU A 70 -12.47 23.50 -10.01
N LEU A 71 -13.41 22.70 -9.49
CA LEU A 71 -13.58 21.31 -9.89
C LEU A 71 -14.05 21.16 -11.34
N MET A 72 -14.97 22.01 -11.78
CA MET A 72 -15.44 22.04 -13.17
C MET A 72 -14.38 22.59 -14.15
N SER A 73 -13.41 23.36 -13.68
CA SER A 73 -12.28 23.81 -14.50
C SER A 73 -11.25 22.71 -14.77
N LEU A 74 -11.30 21.59 -14.04
CA LEU A 74 -10.46 20.42 -14.27
C LEU A 74 -10.85 19.69 -15.57
N LYS A 75 -10.86 20.41 -16.68
CA LYS A 75 -11.13 19.84 -18.01
C LYS A 75 -9.88 19.25 -18.67
N ASN A 76 -8.70 19.63 -18.16
CA ASN A 76 -7.43 19.18 -18.71
C ASN A 76 -7.05 17.82 -18.11
N PRO A 77 -6.95 16.75 -18.91
CA PRO A 77 -6.58 15.41 -18.46
C PRO A 77 -5.25 15.36 -17.72
N PHE A 78 -4.26 16.13 -18.15
CA PHE A 78 -2.95 16.18 -17.51
C PHE A 78 -3.02 16.78 -16.10
N LEU A 79 -3.74 17.89 -15.92
CA LEU A 79 -3.95 18.49 -14.60
C LEU A 79 -4.73 17.58 -13.67
N ALA A 80 -5.74 16.85 -14.19
CA ALA A 80 -6.49 15.88 -13.43
C ALA A 80 -5.58 14.73 -12.95
N THR A 81 -4.71 14.22 -13.80
CA THR A 81 -3.72 13.19 -13.44
C THR A 81 -2.73 13.72 -12.39
N LEU A 82 -2.23 14.94 -12.58
CA LEU A 82 -1.31 15.57 -11.62
C LEU A 82 -1.98 15.78 -10.25
N MET A 83 -3.25 16.18 -10.23
CA MET A 83 -4.02 16.33 -8.99
C MET A 83 -4.18 14.98 -8.27
N GLY A 84 -4.57 13.93 -8.99
CA GLY A 84 -4.67 12.57 -8.42
C GLY A 84 -3.34 12.07 -7.85
N PHE A 85 -2.24 12.32 -8.56
CA PHE A 85 -0.88 12.03 -8.10
C PHE A 85 -0.55 12.80 -6.82
N ALA A 86 -0.70 14.11 -6.81
CA ALA A 86 -0.33 14.96 -5.68
C ALA A 86 -1.16 14.63 -4.43
N LEU A 87 -2.47 14.51 -4.57
CA LEU A 87 -3.35 14.14 -3.45
C LEU A 87 -2.96 12.78 -2.86
N THR A 88 -2.72 11.78 -3.71
CA THR A 88 -2.36 10.44 -3.23
C THR A 88 -0.97 10.41 -2.59
N ALA A 89 -0.01 11.14 -3.15
CA ALA A 89 1.34 11.23 -2.59
C ALA A 89 1.35 11.92 -1.21
N ILE A 90 0.52 12.95 -1.02
CA ILE A 90 0.38 13.67 0.26
C ILE A 90 -0.38 12.81 1.28
N ILE A 91 -1.54 12.25 0.90
CA ILE A 91 -2.39 11.42 1.77
C ILE A 91 -1.74 10.06 2.04
N GLN A 92 -0.86 9.60 1.14
CA GLN A 92 -0.20 8.27 1.16
C GLN A 92 -1.19 7.10 1.13
N SER A 93 -2.39 7.33 0.61
CA SER A 93 -3.45 6.32 0.49
C SER A 93 -4.28 6.52 -0.77
N SER A 94 -4.02 5.71 -1.79
CA SER A 94 -4.82 5.73 -3.01
C SER A 94 -6.29 5.32 -2.77
N SER A 95 -6.55 4.48 -1.78
CA SER A 95 -7.92 4.10 -1.43
C SER A 95 -8.72 5.29 -0.90
N VAL A 96 -8.11 6.13 -0.07
CA VAL A 96 -8.75 7.36 0.44
C VAL A 96 -8.98 8.33 -0.71
N THR A 97 -7.97 8.60 -1.55
CA THR A 97 -8.12 9.52 -2.70
C THR A 97 -9.20 9.04 -3.67
N VAL A 98 -9.23 7.76 -4.02
CA VAL A 98 -10.27 7.20 -4.90
C VAL A 98 -11.65 7.29 -4.24
N SER A 99 -11.76 7.14 -2.92
CA SER A 99 -13.02 7.33 -2.20
C SER A 99 -13.50 8.79 -2.27
N ILE A 100 -12.58 9.76 -2.17
CA ILE A 100 -12.89 11.19 -2.37
C ILE A 100 -13.44 11.43 -3.78
N VAL A 101 -12.75 10.91 -4.81
CA VAL A 101 -13.18 11.03 -6.21
C VAL A 101 -14.56 10.39 -6.42
N LEU A 102 -14.80 9.22 -5.84
CA LEU A 102 -16.09 8.52 -5.88
C LEU A 102 -17.21 9.37 -5.26
N LEU A 103 -16.96 9.95 -4.09
CA LEU A 103 -17.95 10.80 -3.40
C LEU A 103 -18.23 12.09 -4.18
N LEU A 104 -17.20 12.72 -4.75
CA LEU A 104 -17.34 13.91 -5.59
C LEU A 104 -18.13 13.58 -6.88
N ALA A 105 -17.86 12.44 -7.51
CA ALA A 105 -18.61 11.97 -8.67
C ALA A 105 -20.10 11.71 -8.33
N ASN A 106 -20.38 11.11 -7.17
CA ASN A 106 -21.76 10.90 -6.69
C ASN A 106 -22.52 12.20 -6.39
N GLN A 107 -21.81 13.27 -6.12
CA GLN A 107 -22.38 14.61 -5.93
C GLN A 107 -22.46 15.41 -7.22
N ASP A 108 -22.13 14.83 -8.38
CA ASP A 108 -22.03 15.50 -9.69
C ASP A 108 -21.04 16.70 -9.70
N LEU A 109 -20.08 16.69 -8.79
CA LEU A 109 -19.04 17.73 -8.69
C LEU A 109 -17.85 17.49 -9.63
N LEU A 110 -17.69 16.25 -10.13
CA LEU A 110 -16.66 15.88 -11.09
C LEU A 110 -17.27 15.20 -12.33
N PRO A 111 -16.92 15.66 -13.55
CA PRO A 111 -17.28 14.95 -14.77
C PRO A 111 -16.68 13.54 -14.79
N LEU A 112 -17.47 12.52 -15.16
CA LEU A 112 -17.03 11.12 -15.13
C LEU A 112 -15.76 10.85 -15.96
N PRO A 113 -15.59 11.41 -17.18
CA PRO A 113 -14.35 11.21 -17.94
C PRO A 113 -13.10 11.69 -17.20
N ILE A 114 -13.20 12.78 -16.44
CA ILE A 114 -12.08 13.36 -15.68
C ILE A 114 -11.68 12.46 -14.52
N THR A 115 -12.60 11.72 -13.91
CA THR A 115 -12.31 10.80 -12.81
C THR A 115 -11.33 9.70 -13.23
N LEU A 116 -11.36 9.27 -14.49
CA LEU A 116 -10.42 8.27 -15.04
C LEU A 116 -8.98 8.78 -14.97
N TYR A 117 -8.73 10.02 -15.36
CA TYR A 117 -7.40 10.63 -15.31
C TYR A 117 -6.93 10.86 -13.89
N ILE A 118 -7.82 11.24 -12.97
CA ILE A 118 -7.49 11.34 -11.55
C ILE A 118 -7.07 9.97 -10.98
N ILE A 119 -7.79 8.90 -11.32
CA ILE A 119 -7.45 7.51 -10.93
C ILE A 119 -6.06 7.12 -11.45
N LEU A 120 -5.72 7.48 -12.68
CA LEU A 120 -4.39 7.24 -13.24
C LEU A 120 -3.30 7.95 -12.43
N GLY A 121 -3.55 9.18 -12.02
CA GLY A 121 -2.67 9.92 -11.11
C GLY A 121 -2.53 9.24 -9.75
N CYS A 122 -3.64 8.78 -9.17
CA CYS A 122 -3.63 8.05 -7.90
C CYS A 122 -2.75 6.78 -7.97
N ASN A 123 -2.70 6.12 -9.12
CA ASN A 123 -1.87 4.92 -9.31
C ASN A 123 -0.38 5.23 -9.19
N ILE A 124 0.07 6.34 -9.76
CA ILE A 124 1.47 6.80 -9.64
C ILE A 124 1.74 7.30 -8.23
N GLY A 125 0.82 8.10 -7.65
CA GLY A 125 0.95 8.65 -6.30
C GLY A 125 1.07 7.58 -5.21
N ALA A 126 0.43 6.42 -5.39
CA ALA A 126 0.54 5.28 -4.48
C ALA A 126 1.97 4.73 -4.36
N CYS A 127 2.83 4.99 -5.35
CA CYS A 127 4.23 4.56 -5.31
C CYS A 127 5.10 5.40 -4.37
N ALA A 128 4.65 6.62 -4.00
CA ALA A 128 5.41 7.54 -3.16
C ALA A 128 5.81 6.90 -1.83
N THR A 129 4.91 6.16 -1.20
CA THR A 129 5.17 5.47 0.08
C THR A 129 6.29 4.44 -0.05
N ALA A 130 6.24 3.59 -1.09
CA ALA A 130 7.28 2.58 -1.34
C ALA A 130 8.62 3.23 -1.69
N MET A 131 8.61 4.32 -2.47
CA MET A 131 9.81 5.07 -2.81
C MET A 131 10.46 5.69 -1.58
N LEU A 132 9.68 6.36 -0.73
CA LEU A 132 10.16 6.94 0.52
C LEU A 132 10.73 5.87 1.47
N ALA A 133 10.01 4.76 1.66
CA ALA A 133 10.46 3.65 2.51
C ALA A 133 11.76 3.01 1.98
N SER A 134 11.98 2.99 0.66
CA SER A 134 13.17 2.40 0.06
C SER A 134 14.41 3.29 0.10
N MET A 135 14.28 4.60 0.40
CA MET A 135 15.41 5.55 0.35
C MET A 135 16.56 5.13 1.26
N THR A 136 16.25 4.66 2.47
CA THR A 136 17.22 4.17 3.45
C THR A 136 17.51 2.67 3.31
N GLY A 137 16.80 1.98 2.42
CA GLY A 137 16.91 0.54 2.24
C GLY A 137 18.07 0.11 1.35
N LYS A 138 18.35 -1.21 1.35
CA LYS A 138 19.28 -1.87 0.45
C LYS A 138 18.86 -1.73 -1.01
N LYS A 139 19.76 -2.05 -1.95
CA LYS A 139 19.51 -1.91 -3.41
C LYS A 139 18.28 -2.70 -3.87
N ASP A 140 18.06 -3.88 -3.32
CA ASP A 140 16.89 -4.70 -3.70
C ASP A 140 15.58 -4.08 -3.22
N ALA A 141 15.54 -3.41 -2.07
CA ALA A 141 14.39 -2.63 -1.63
C ALA A 141 14.11 -1.44 -2.58
N LYS A 142 15.17 -0.74 -3.02
CA LYS A 142 15.08 0.34 -4.02
C LYS A 142 14.60 -0.17 -5.38
N ARG A 143 15.09 -1.33 -5.83
CA ARG A 143 14.64 -1.99 -7.07
C ARG A 143 13.17 -2.40 -6.98
N ALA A 144 12.73 -2.97 -5.85
CA ALA A 144 11.33 -3.34 -5.64
C ALA A 144 10.40 -2.11 -5.71
N ALA A 145 10.76 -1.01 -5.05
CA ALA A 145 10.03 0.24 -5.12
C ALA A 145 10.02 0.82 -6.54
N LEU A 146 11.14 0.71 -7.25
CA LEU A 146 11.27 1.18 -8.63
C LEU A 146 10.44 0.33 -9.62
N ILE A 147 10.35 -1.00 -9.43
CA ILE A 147 9.45 -1.86 -10.21
C ILE A 147 8.01 -1.38 -10.05
N HIS A 148 7.59 -1.12 -8.81
CA HIS A 148 6.25 -0.62 -8.51
C HIS A 148 5.98 0.72 -9.21
N LEU A 149 6.94 1.64 -9.19
CA LEU A 149 6.84 2.94 -9.86
C LEU A 149 6.77 2.78 -11.38
N LEU A 150 7.70 2.03 -11.99
CA LEU A 150 7.74 1.80 -13.44
C LEU A 150 6.47 1.12 -13.94
N PHE A 151 5.97 0.10 -13.22
CA PHE A 151 4.72 -0.56 -13.53
C PHE A 151 3.55 0.43 -13.59
N ASN A 152 3.43 1.32 -12.60
CA ASN A 152 2.35 2.29 -12.56
C ASN A 152 2.53 3.43 -13.58
N ILE A 153 3.75 3.90 -13.84
CA ILE A 153 4.01 4.94 -14.86
C ILE A 153 3.70 4.39 -16.25
N ILE A 154 4.29 3.24 -16.62
CA ILE A 154 4.11 2.64 -17.95
C ILE A 154 2.63 2.28 -18.15
N GLY A 155 2.01 1.65 -17.16
CA GLY A 155 0.59 1.33 -17.19
C GLY A 155 -0.29 2.57 -17.33
N THR A 156 0.03 3.65 -16.62
CA THR A 156 -0.67 4.95 -16.76
C THR A 156 -0.53 5.52 -18.17
N VAL A 157 0.68 5.52 -18.75
CA VAL A 157 0.91 6.04 -20.09
C VAL A 157 0.10 5.25 -21.12
N ILE A 158 0.09 3.93 -21.03
CA ILE A 158 -0.65 3.08 -21.98
C ILE A 158 -2.16 3.34 -21.88
N ILE A 159 -2.71 3.38 -20.64
CA ILE A 159 -4.14 3.65 -20.45
C ILE A 159 -4.48 5.10 -20.84
N TYR A 160 -3.57 6.05 -20.60
CA TYR A 160 -3.76 7.44 -21.02
C TYR A 160 -3.90 7.56 -22.54
N ILE A 161 -3.05 6.85 -23.31
CA ILE A 161 -3.15 6.76 -24.77
C ILE A 161 -4.49 6.10 -25.17
N ALA A 162 -4.88 5.01 -24.53
CA ALA A 162 -6.16 4.35 -24.79
C ALA A 162 -7.36 5.29 -24.55
N LEU A 163 -7.33 6.07 -23.48
CA LEU A 163 -8.36 7.08 -23.19
C LEU A 163 -8.35 8.24 -24.19
N PHE A 164 -7.18 8.58 -24.73
CA PHE A 164 -7.09 9.61 -25.75
C PHE A 164 -7.72 9.14 -27.08
N VAL A 165 -7.52 7.87 -27.44
CA VAL A 165 -7.99 7.30 -28.72
C VAL A 165 -9.46 6.85 -28.64
N ALA A 166 -9.87 6.25 -27.51
CA ALA A 166 -11.17 5.57 -27.37
C ALA A 166 -11.87 5.96 -26.04
N GLY A 167 -11.68 7.20 -25.56
CA GLY A 167 -12.17 7.63 -24.26
C GLY A 167 -13.69 7.53 -24.12
N ASP A 168 -14.44 7.98 -25.13
CA ASP A 168 -15.90 7.95 -25.10
C ASP A 168 -16.43 6.52 -25.03
N GLN A 169 -15.86 5.60 -25.83
CA GLN A 169 -16.25 4.20 -25.83
C GLN A 169 -15.93 3.52 -24.49
N ILE A 170 -14.78 3.84 -23.89
CA ILE A 170 -14.38 3.32 -22.58
C ILE A 170 -15.34 3.84 -21.50
N VAL A 171 -15.66 5.13 -21.54
CA VAL A 171 -16.62 5.74 -20.58
C VAL A 171 -18.01 5.11 -20.72
N GLU A 172 -18.51 4.90 -21.94
CA GLU A 172 -19.79 4.25 -22.18
C GLU A 172 -19.80 2.80 -21.70
N LEU A 173 -18.72 2.05 -21.98
CA LEU A 173 -18.56 0.68 -21.49
C LEU A 173 -18.61 0.62 -19.95
N ILE A 174 -17.89 1.49 -19.27
CA ILE A 174 -17.89 1.50 -17.80
C ILE A 174 -19.27 1.95 -17.27
N LYS A 175 -19.91 2.91 -17.92
CA LYS A 175 -21.28 3.34 -17.56
C LYS A 175 -22.29 2.20 -17.70
N SER A 176 -22.20 1.39 -18.76
CA SER A 176 -23.15 0.29 -19.02
C SER A 176 -23.17 -0.79 -17.92
N ILE A 177 -22.05 -0.93 -17.19
CA ILE A 177 -21.90 -1.88 -16.07
C ILE A 177 -21.99 -1.22 -14.69
N SER A 178 -22.34 0.07 -14.64
CA SER A 178 -22.34 0.86 -13.40
C SER A 178 -23.73 1.38 -13.11
N ALA A 179 -24.21 1.15 -11.88
CA ALA A 179 -25.54 1.57 -11.45
C ALA A 179 -25.65 3.07 -11.14
N ASP A 180 -24.53 3.68 -10.73
CA ASP A 180 -24.42 5.09 -10.36
C ASP A 180 -22.99 5.61 -10.59
N ASN A 181 -22.78 6.92 -10.38
CA ASN A 181 -21.48 7.58 -10.60
C ASN A 181 -20.38 7.05 -9.68
N GLY A 182 -20.69 6.68 -8.45
CA GLY A 182 -19.73 6.09 -7.54
C GLY A 182 -19.31 4.68 -7.99
N ARG A 183 -20.27 3.88 -8.44
CA ARG A 183 -19.98 2.59 -9.07
C ARG A 183 -19.11 2.74 -10.32
N PHE A 184 -19.37 3.78 -11.13
CA PHE A 184 -18.52 4.08 -12.27
C PHE A 184 -17.05 4.24 -11.85
N VAL A 185 -16.77 5.05 -10.84
CA VAL A 185 -15.40 5.28 -10.33
C VAL A 185 -14.77 3.99 -9.80
N ALA A 186 -15.53 3.19 -9.03
CA ALA A 186 -15.05 1.92 -8.49
C ALA A 186 -14.75 0.89 -9.59
N ASN A 187 -15.65 0.77 -10.58
CA ASN A 187 -15.48 -0.12 -11.72
C ASN A 187 -14.33 0.33 -12.62
N ALA A 188 -14.22 1.63 -12.89
CA ALA A 188 -13.10 2.22 -13.62
C ALA A 188 -11.76 1.89 -12.96
N HIS A 189 -11.64 2.12 -11.66
CA HIS A 189 -10.42 1.80 -10.90
C HIS A 189 -10.08 0.30 -11.00
N THR A 190 -11.07 -0.57 -10.89
CA THR A 190 -10.87 -2.03 -10.98
C THR A 190 -10.44 -2.44 -12.38
N LEU A 191 -11.13 -1.97 -13.41
CA LEU A 191 -10.83 -2.32 -14.81
C LEU A 191 -9.47 -1.80 -15.24
N ILE A 192 -9.11 -0.56 -14.88
CA ILE A 192 -7.78 0.01 -15.15
C ILE A 192 -6.70 -0.88 -14.52
N LYS A 193 -6.86 -1.29 -13.25
CA LYS A 193 -5.87 -2.15 -12.58
C LYS A 193 -5.77 -3.54 -13.21
N ILE A 194 -6.88 -4.16 -13.55
CA ILE A 194 -6.89 -5.46 -14.24
C ILE A 194 -6.21 -5.34 -15.61
N ALA A 195 -6.56 -4.32 -16.39
CA ALA A 195 -5.94 -4.08 -17.70
C ALA A 195 -4.43 -3.87 -17.57
N GLN A 196 -3.96 -3.05 -16.61
CA GLN A 196 -2.54 -2.85 -16.35
C GLN A 196 -1.82 -4.17 -16.03
N VAL A 197 -2.41 -5.01 -15.16
CA VAL A 197 -1.82 -6.31 -14.81
C VAL A 197 -1.73 -7.21 -16.04
N ILE A 198 -2.81 -7.38 -16.78
CA ILE A 198 -2.83 -8.25 -17.97
C ILE A 198 -1.80 -7.79 -19.00
N MET A 199 -1.68 -6.48 -19.22
CA MET A 199 -0.78 -5.93 -20.22
C MET A 199 0.69 -5.98 -19.80
N LEU A 200 1.01 -5.74 -18.54
CA LEU A 200 2.40 -5.60 -18.07
C LEU A 200 2.96 -6.86 -17.43
N PHE A 201 2.12 -7.80 -16.99
CA PHE A 201 2.57 -9.06 -16.38
C PHE A 201 3.54 -9.86 -17.28
N PRO A 202 3.30 -10.00 -18.60
CA PRO A 202 4.26 -10.69 -19.49
C PRO A 202 5.63 -10.00 -19.57
N PHE A 203 5.70 -8.71 -19.26
CA PHE A 203 6.91 -7.90 -19.35
C PHE A 203 7.63 -7.69 -18.02
N THR A 204 7.25 -8.43 -16.97
CA THR A 204 7.85 -8.31 -15.63
C THR A 204 9.37 -8.52 -15.65
N GLY A 205 9.88 -9.50 -16.41
CA GLY A 205 11.32 -9.73 -16.56
C GLY A 205 12.07 -8.54 -17.16
N TRP A 206 11.45 -7.81 -18.09
CA TRP A 206 12.01 -6.59 -18.66
C TRP A 206 11.98 -5.43 -17.64
N LEU A 207 10.90 -5.27 -16.88
CA LEU A 207 10.82 -4.28 -15.80
C LEU A 207 11.92 -4.51 -14.77
N VAL A 208 12.15 -5.76 -14.37
CA VAL A 208 13.25 -6.12 -13.45
C VAL A 208 14.59 -5.71 -14.03
N LYS A 209 14.89 -6.05 -15.30
CA LYS A 209 16.15 -5.64 -15.96
C LYS A 209 16.34 -4.13 -15.97
N MET A 210 15.30 -3.35 -16.21
CA MET A 210 15.37 -1.89 -16.14
C MET A 210 15.79 -1.39 -14.74
N THR A 211 15.34 -2.03 -13.67
CA THR A 211 15.73 -1.60 -12.32
C THR A 211 17.20 -1.85 -12.02
N TYR A 212 17.81 -2.90 -12.58
CA TYR A 212 19.25 -3.13 -12.47
C TYR A 212 20.09 -2.10 -13.24
N LEU A 213 19.55 -1.53 -14.34
CA LEU A 213 20.20 -0.42 -15.06
C LEU A 213 20.16 0.88 -14.24
N ILE A 214 19.04 1.15 -13.54
CA ILE A 214 18.85 2.39 -12.77
C ILE A 214 19.55 2.32 -11.42
N VAL A 215 19.52 1.14 -10.77
CA VAL A 215 20.17 0.88 -9.48
C VAL A 215 21.21 -0.23 -9.69
N PRO A 216 22.42 0.11 -10.18
CA PRO A 216 23.45 -0.87 -10.50
C PRO A 216 24.14 -1.43 -9.26
N GLY A 217 24.81 -2.58 -9.47
CA GLY A 217 25.59 -3.28 -8.44
C GLY A 217 24.73 -4.16 -7.55
N GLU A 218 25.35 -5.09 -6.87
CA GLU A 218 24.72 -5.94 -5.85
C GLU A 218 24.77 -5.28 -4.48
N ASP A 219 23.83 -5.61 -3.60
CA ASP A 219 24.02 -5.36 -2.19
C ASP A 219 25.25 -6.15 -1.76
N GLN A 220 26.15 -5.52 -1.01
CA GLN A 220 27.23 -6.29 -0.39
C GLN A 220 26.54 -7.44 0.35
N LYS A 221 26.80 -8.65 -0.08
CA LYS A 221 26.51 -9.81 0.73
C LYS A 221 27.36 -9.58 1.98
N VAL A 222 26.73 -9.11 3.04
CA VAL A 222 27.31 -9.18 4.36
C VAL A 222 27.75 -10.62 4.43
N GLY A 223 29.06 -10.86 4.55
CA GLY A 223 29.61 -12.20 4.45
C GLY A 223 28.87 -13.05 5.47
N TYR A 224 27.94 -13.86 4.98
CA TYR A 224 27.25 -14.82 5.78
C TYR A 224 28.30 -15.85 6.19
N ARG A 225 28.94 -15.66 7.32
CA ARG A 225 29.53 -16.80 8.02
C ARG A 225 28.35 -17.71 8.37
N GLU A 226 28.45 -18.98 8.07
CA GLU A 226 27.39 -19.99 8.36
C GLU A 226 26.93 -19.94 9.83
N SER A 227 27.77 -19.41 10.74
CA SER A 227 27.51 -19.23 12.16
C SER A 227 26.43 -18.20 12.51
N TYR A 228 26.11 -17.26 11.60
CA TYR A 228 25.13 -16.18 11.84
C TYR A 228 23.82 -16.38 11.11
N GLN A 229 23.65 -17.48 10.36
CA GLN A 229 22.35 -17.84 9.78
C GLN A 229 21.39 -18.23 10.91
N LEU A 230 20.11 -17.85 10.73
CA LEU A 230 19.05 -18.29 11.62
C LEU A 230 19.02 -19.83 11.63
N LYS A 231 19.36 -20.42 12.77
CA LYS A 231 19.54 -21.89 12.88
C LYS A 231 18.21 -22.62 13.07
N TYR A 232 17.29 -21.98 13.75
CA TYR A 232 16.02 -22.55 14.16
C TYR A 232 14.84 -22.08 13.30
N ILE A 233 15.00 -20.94 12.59
CA ILE A 233 13.98 -20.42 11.67
C ILE A 233 14.44 -20.77 10.25
N GLY A 234 13.92 -21.85 9.68
CA GLY A 234 14.26 -22.30 8.33
C GLY A 234 13.23 -21.90 7.27
N ASP A 235 13.60 -22.11 5.99
CA ASP A 235 12.73 -21.83 4.83
C ASP A 235 11.41 -22.64 4.80
N LYS A 236 11.30 -23.66 5.65
CA LYS A 236 10.09 -24.44 5.85
C LYS A 236 9.31 -23.97 7.07
N VAL A 237 8.88 -22.72 7.05
CA VAL A 237 7.91 -22.22 8.02
C VAL A 237 6.61 -22.98 7.77
N VAL A 238 6.41 -24.06 8.49
CA VAL A 238 5.10 -24.68 8.63
C VAL A 238 4.22 -23.62 9.28
N PHE A 239 3.14 -23.22 8.61
CA PHE A 239 2.19 -22.21 9.07
C PHE A 239 1.42 -22.63 10.33
N ASN A 240 2.15 -23.06 11.35
CA ASN A 240 1.63 -23.34 12.68
C ASN A 240 2.16 -22.28 13.65
N PRO A 241 1.33 -21.32 14.09
CA PRO A 241 1.76 -20.23 14.98
C PRO A 241 2.45 -20.71 16.26
N ALA A 242 2.02 -21.85 16.81
CA ALA A 242 2.60 -22.40 18.05
C ALA A 242 4.04 -22.89 17.84
N THR A 243 4.31 -23.57 16.71
CA THR A 243 5.66 -24.04 16.35
C THR A 243 6.56 -22.87 16.01
N ALA A 244 6.05 -21.87 15.28
CA ALA A 244 6.82 -20.67 14.95
C ALA A 244 7.27 -19.90 16.19
N VAL A 245 6.42 -19.78 17.22
CA VAL A 245 6.80 -19.13 18.49
C VAL A 245 7.94 -19.89 19.19
N VAL A 246 7.89 -21.24 19.20
CA VAL A 246 8.95 -22.04 19.80
C VAL A 246 10.28 -21.88 19.05
N GLU A 247 10.25 -21.83 17.72
CA GLU A 247 11.44 -21.63 16.90
C GLU A 247 12.03 -20.23 17.10
N VAL A 248 11.19 -19.20 17.20
CA VAL A 248 11.62 -17.82 17.52
C VAL A 248 12.24 -17.74 18.90
N ILE A 249 11.67 -18.38 19.92
CA ILE A 249 12.24 -18.40 21.28
C ILE A 249 13.62 -19.02 21.27
N LYS A 250 13.79 -20.17 20.60
CA LYS A 250 15.10 -20.84 20.50
C LYS A 250 16.13 -19.97 19.78
N GLU A 251 15.71 -19.24 18.75
CA GLU A 251 16.61 -18.34 18.04
C GLU A 251 16.99 -17.13 18.91
N LEU A 252 16.06 -16.58 19.69
CA LEU A 252 16.34 -15.52 20.65
C LEU A 252 17.30 -15.98 21.77
N GLU A 253 17.12 -17.21 22.29
CA GLU A 253 18.04 -17.80 23.25
C GLU A 253 19.46 -17.94 22.65
N ARG A 254 19.57 -18.40 21.41
CA ARG A 254 20.85 -18.50 20.70
C ARG A 254 21.49 -17.12 20.50
N MET A 255 20.72 -16.12 20.10
CA MET A 255 21.21 -14.75 19.92
C MET A 255 21.70 -14.14 21.26
N ALA A 256 20.97 -14.39 22.34
CA ALA A 256 21.37 -13.96 23.68
C ALA A 256 22.70 -14.61 24.13
N SER A 257 22.87 -15.91 23.87
CA SER A 257 24.11 -16.61 24.16
C SER A 257 25.31 -16.10 23.37
N LEU A 258 25.10 -15.79 22.07
CA LEU A 258 26.14 -15.17 21.24
C LEU A 258 26.51 -13.77 21.73
N ALA A 259 25.53 -12.97 22.14
CA ALA A 259 25.81 -11.64 22.71
C ALA A 259 26.54 -11.73 24.03
N GLU A 260 26.21 -12.68 24.92
CA GLU A 260 26.92 -12.93 26.17
C GLU A 260 28.37 -13.37 25.91
N GLU A 261 28.59 -14.29 24.98
CA GLU A 261 29.92 -14.76 24.60
C GLU A 261 30.78 -13.60 24.05
N ASN A 262 30.18 -12.78 23.16
CA ASN A 262 30.88 -11.62 22.59
C ASN A 262 31.21 -10.57 23.64
N LEU A 263 30.32 -10.32 24.60
CA LEU A 263 30.56 -9.41 25.72
C LEU A 263 31.72 -9.93 26.62
N ASN A 264 31.72 -11.22 26.95
CA ASN A 264 32.80 -11.83 27.74
C ASN A 264 34.13 -11.75 27.01
N ARG A 265 34.15 -11.99 25.69
CA ARG A 265 35.35 -11.86 24.86
C ARG A 265 35.83 -10.42 24.80
N ALA A 266 34.93 -9.44 24.64
CA ALA A 266 35.27 -8.02 24.69
C ALA A 266 35.87 -7.61 26.05
N MET A 267 35.32 -8.12 27.15
CA MET A 267 35.90 -7.88 28.49
C MET A 267 37.30 -8.50 28.65
N ASN A 268 37.51 -9.71 28.14
CA ASN A 268 38.81 -10.34 28.13
C ASN A 268 39.81 -9.55 27.29
N ALA A 269 39.42 -9.14 26.07
CA ALA A 269 40.27 -8.33 25.20
C ALA A 269 40.69 -7.01 25.84
N LEU A 270 39.84 -6.38 26.65
CA LEU A 270 40.16 -5.18 27.41
C LEU A 270 41.18 -5.44 28.52
N ILE A 271 41.20 -6.64 29.11
CA ILE A 271 42.11 -7.01 30.18
C ILE A 271 43.47 -7.50 29.64
N THR A 272 43.41 -8.31 28.57
CA THR A 272 44.59 -8.97 27.99
C THR A 272 45.29 -8.14 26.92
N LEU A 273 44.56 -7.16 26.31
CA LEU A 273 44.96 -6.38 25.14
C LEU A 273 45.31 -7.26 23.93
N ASP A 274 44.59 -8.38 23.79
CA ASP A 274 44.79 -9.32 22.69
C ASP A 274 44.10 -8.78 21.43
N GLU A 275 44.89 -8.52 20.37
CA GLU A 275 44.41 -7.95 19.11
C GLU A 275 43.48 -8.92 18.36
N GLU A 276 43.68 -10.24 18.50
CA GLU A 276 42.86 -11.26 17.84
C GLU A 276 41.41 -11.28 18.43
N ASP A 277 41.29 -11.20 19.75
CA ASP A 277 40.02 -11.08 20.44
C ASP A 277 39.29 -9.76 20.09
N ILE A 278 40.04 -8.66 19.92
CA ILE A 278 39.48 -7.35 19.53
C ILE A 278 38.89 -7.42 18.12
N GLU A 279 39.63 -7.97 17.15
CA GLU A 279 39.13 -8.11 15.76
C GLU A 279 37.90 -9.00 15.69
N GLU A 280 37.88 -10.10 16.43
CA GLU A 280 36.73 -11.04 16.41
C GLU A 280 35.49 -10.43 17.05
N VAL A 281 35.62 -9.62 18.12
CA VAL A 281 34.49 -8.84 18.70
C VAL A 281 33.89 -7.88 17.67
N TYR A 282 34.71 -7.14 16.94
CA TYR A 282 34.25 -6.22 15.90
C TYR A 282 33.58 -6.95 14.72
N GLU A 283 34.01 -8.16 14.40
CA GLU A 283 33.39 -8.96 13.35
C GLU A 283 32.03 -9.52 13.77
N VAL A 284 31.84 -9.87 15.04
CA VAL A 284 30.55 -10.34 15.58
C VAL A 284 29.56 -9.20 15.69
N GLU A 285 30.00 -8.01 16.11
CA GLU A 285 29.15 -6.80 16.22
C GLU A 285 28.61 -6.29 14.87
N LYS A 286 29.30 -6.60 13.75
CA LYS A 286 28.86 -6.16 12.40
C LYS A 286 27.71 -6.98 11.83
N ASN A 287 27.36 -8.09 12.45
CA ASN A 287 26.35 -9.04 11.97
C ASN A 287 25.13 -9.11 12.87
#